data_f99d7542cdd2c792249cf1c70f5cea0e
#
_entry.id   f99d7542cdd2c792249cf1c70f5cea0e
#
_cell.length_a   1.000
_cell.length_b   1.000
_cell.length_c   1.000
_cell.angle_alpha   90.00
_cell.angle_beta   90.00
_cell.angle_gamma   90.00
#
_symmetry.space_group_name_H-M   'P 1'
#
loop_
_entity.id
_entity.type
_entity.pdbx_description
1 polymer ?
#
loop_
_entity_poly.entity_id
_entity_poly.type
_entity_poly.pdbx_seq_one_letter_code
_entity_poly.pdbx_strand_id
1 'polypeptide(L)' 'MNKEMNRLKVVLAETKRTNRWLAEQLGKDQATVSKWCTNTSQPSLETLFQIAECLGVTVQELISKNSTKDHE' A
#
# COMPACT_ATOMS: atom_id res chain seq x y z
N MET A 1 -10.45 -1.73 -16.83
CA MET A 1 -10.43 -1.09 -15.79
C MET A 1 -9.62 -1.58 -14.68
N ASN A 2 -8.90 -0.78 -14.04
CA ASN A 2 -8.08 -1.24 -13.04
C ASN A 2 -8.76 -1.52 -11.78
N LYS A 3 -8.40 -2.59 -11.15
CA LYS A 3 -8.91 -2.86 -9.93
C LYS A 3 -7.96 -2.38 -8.93
N GLU A 4 -8.31 -1.55 -8.03
CA GLU A 4 -7.43 -1.08 -7.00
C GLU A 4 -7.44 -2.04 -5.85
N MET A 5 -6.49 -2.94 -5.87
CA MET A 5 -6.40 -3.95 -4.83
C MET A 5 -5.83 -3.40 -3.53
N ASN A 6 -5.09 -2.33 -3.59
CA ASN A 6 -4.58 -1.73 -2.37
C ASN A 6 -4.77 -0.21 -2.40
N ARG A 7 -4.69 0.40 -1.23
CA ARG A 7 -4.85 1.84 -1.08
C ARG A 7 -3.55 2.48 -0.66
N LEU A 8 -2.43 1.91 -1.04
CA LEU A 8 -1.14 2.38 -0.56
C LEU A 8 -0.90 3.84 -0.88
N LYS A 9 -1.25 4.24 -2.09
CA LYS A 9 -1.05 5.63 -2.50
C LYS A 9 -1.80 6.57 -1.57
N VAL A 10 -3.02 6.24 -1.23
CA VAL A 10 -3.84 7.08 -0.36
C VAL A 10 -3.26 7.12 1.05
N VAL A 11 -2.86 5.94 1.55
CA VAL A 11 -2.34 5.88 2.91
C VAL A 11 -1.01 6.61 3.03
N LEU A 12 -0.17 6.55 2.00
CA LEU A 12 1.07 7.30 2.01
C LEU A 12 0.77 8.80 2.08
N ALA A 13 -0.20 9.24 1.31
CA ALA A 13 -0.58 10.65 1.32
C ALA A 13 -1.13 11.05 2.68
N GLU A 14 -1.95 10.20 3.27
CA GLU A 14 -2.54 10.51 4.56
C GLU A 14 -1.49 10.56 5.66
N THR A 15 -0.46 9.74 5.57
CA THR A 15 0.58 9.72 6.57
C THR A 15 1.73 10.67 6.23
N LYS A 16 1.60 11.36 5.08
CA LYS A 16 2.59 12.31 4.63
C LYS A 16 3.95 11.68 4.42
N ARG A 17 3.95 10.49 3.84
CA ARG A 17 5.18 9.80 3.50
C ARG A 17 5.25 9.63 1.99
N THR A 18 6.46 9.42 1.47
CA THR A 18 6.68 9.31 0.04
C THR A 18 7.00 7.87 -0.33
N ASN A 19 6.88 7.55 -1.61
CA ASN A 19 7.29 6.26 -2.13
C ASN A 19 8.75 6.01 -1.80
N ARG A 20 9.57 7.03 -1.94
CA ARG A 20 10.98 6.91 -1.70
C ARG A 20 11.26 6.53 -0.25
N TRP A 21 10.58 7.22 0.66
CA TRP A 21 10.76 6.92 2.08
C TRP A 21 10.39 5.48 2.38
N LEU A 22 9.27 5.01 1.84
CA LEU A 22 8.83 3.66 2.10
C LEU A 22 9.80 2.65 1.49
N ALA A 23 10.29 2.92 0.29
CA ALA A 23 11.24 2.04 -0.35
C ALA A 23 12.49 1.90 0.52
N GLU A 24 12.94 3.00 1.09
CA GLU A 24 14.10 2.97 1.95
C GLU A 24 13.84 2.14 3.20
N GLN A 25 12.67 2.27 3.78
CA GLN A 25 12.33 1.52 4.99
C GLN A 25 12.28 0.01 4.72
N LEU A 26 11.86 -0.36 3.54
CA LEU A 26 11.70 -1.76 3.21
C LEU A 26 12.91 -2.37 2.51
N GLY A 27 13.88 -1.54 2.16
CA GLY A 27 15.03 -2.03 1.40
C GLY A 27 14.64 -2.45 0.01
N LYS A 28 13.68 -1.75 -0.60
CA LYS A 28 13.23 -2.05 -1.95
C LYS A 28 13.47 -0.88 -2.87
N ASP A 29 13.34 -1.11 -4.18
CA ASP A 29 13.48 -0.05 -5.14
C ASP A 29 12.27 0.85 -5.11
N GLN A 30 12.50 2.11 -5.37
CA GLN A 30 11.40 3.06 -5.46
C GLN A 30 10.44 2.67 -6.59
N ALA A 31 10.98 2.14 -7.68
CA ALA A 31 10.14 1.72 -8.80
C ALA A 31 9.17 0.62 -8.38
N THR A 32 9.61 -0.29 -7.53
CA THR A 32 8.77 -1.35 -7.03
C THR A 32 7.61 -0.79 -6.21
N VAL A 33 7.91 0.15 -5.33
CA VAL A 33 6.88 0.77 -4.50
C VAL A 33 5.90 1.54 -5.38
N SER A 34 6.41 2.21 -6.39
CA SER A 34 5.56 2.94 -7.31
C SER A 34 4.56 2.03 -8.00
N LYS A 35 4.98 0.83 -8.38
CA LYS A 35 4.09 -0.10 -9.03
C LYS A 35 2.98 -0.55 -8.07
N TRP A 36 3.29 -0.66 -6.79
CA TRP A 36 2.27 -0.99 -5.82
C TRP A 36 1.26 0.16 -5.70
N CYS A 37 1.75 1.39 -5.73
CA CYS A 37 0.87 2.54 -5.59
C CYS A 37 -0.08 2.69 -6.76
N THR A 38 0.37 2.28 -7.95
CA THR A 38 -0.49 2.37 -9.11
C THR A 38 -1.27 1.09 -9.34
N ASN A 39 -1.12 0.12 -8.46
CA ASN A 39 -1.77 -1.16 -8.57
C ASN A 39 -1.37 -1.94 -9.82
N THR A 40 -0.19 -1.64 -10.34
CA THR A 40 0.38 -2.37 -11.45
C THR A 40 0.85 -3.74 -10.97
N SER A 41 1.37 -3.80 -9.75
CA SER A 41 1.69 -5.05 -9.11
C SER A 41 1.36 -4.91 -7.64
N GLN A 42 1.34 -6.01 -6.92
CA GLN A 42 0.94 -5.98 -5.52
C GLN A 42 2.08 -6.48 -4.64
N PRO A 43 2.22 -5.94 -3.45
CA PRO A 43 3.21 -6.47 -2.52
C PRO A 43 2.74 -7.82 -1.98
N SER A 44 3.68 -8.63 -1.55
CA SER A 44 3.32 -9.90 -0.94
C SER A 44 2.64 -9.64 0.40
N LEU A 45 2.01 -10.65 0.94
CA LEU A 45 1.34 -10.50 2.21
C LEU A 45 2.33 -10.11 3.29
N GLU A 46 3.49 -10.72 3.28
CA GLU A 46 4.50 -10.39 4.26
C GLU A 46 4.92 -8.94 4.14
N THR A 47 5.08 -8.46 2.93
CA THR A 47 5.46 -7.07 2.70
C THR A 47 4.34 -6.13 3.14
N LEU A 48 3.09 -6.54 2.96
CA LEU A 48 1.98 -5.72 3.43
C LEU A 48 2.03 -5.52 4.93
N PHE A 49 2.37 -6.55 5.69
CA PHE A 49 2.51 -6.41 7.12
C PHE A 49 3.66 -5.46 7.46
N GLN A 50 4.75 -5.52 6.70
CA GLN A 50 5.87 -4.64 6.94
C GLN A 50 5.49 -3.20 6.65
N ILE A 51 4.75 -2.98 5.57
CA ILE A 51 4.30 -1.63 5.23
C ILE A 51 3.39 -1.09 6.32
N ALA A 52 2.49 -1.92 6.79
CA ALA A 52 1.56 -1.49 7.83
C ALA A 52 2.32 -1.04 9.07
N GLU A 53 3.35 -1.80 9.41
CA GLU A 53 4.14 -1.46 10.56
C GLU A 53 4.89 -0.16 10.36
N CYS A 54 5.46 0.05 9.18
CA CYS A 54 6.20 1.26 8.89
C CYS A 54 5.31 2.50 8.93
N LEU A 55 4.09 2.35 8.48
CA LEU A 55 3.18 3.49 8.39
C LEU A 55 2.30 3.66 9.63
N GLY A 56 2.34 2.70 10.53
CA GLY A 56 1.52 2.80 11.74
C GLY A 56 0.05 2.58 11.48
N VAL A 57 -0.26 1.74 10.50
CA VAL A 57 -1.65 1.46 10.16
C VAL A 57 -1.87 -0.03 10.14
N THR A 58 -3.10 -0.47 9.97
CA THR A 58 -3.39 -1.89 9.90
C THR A 58 -3.30 -2.35 8.45
N VAL A 59 -3.10 -3.64 8.27
CA VAL A 59 -3.09 -4.19 6.93
C VAL A 59 -4.42 -3.95 6.25
N GLN A 60 -5.50 -4.03 7.02
CA GLN A 60 -6.81 -3.80 6.47
C GLN A 60 -6.93 -2.42 5.87
N GLU A 61 -6.29 -1.42 6.45
CA GLU A 61 -6.34 -0.07 5.91
C GLU A 61 -5.59 0.05 4.60
N LEU A 62 -4.71 -0.91 4.30
CA LEU A 62 -3.97 -0.88 3.05
C LEU A 62 -4.71 -1.58 1.93
N ILE A 63 -5.77 -2.31 2.24
CA ILE A 63 -6.52 -3.03 1.24
C ILE A 63 -7.73 -2.22 0.82
N SER A 64 -8.22 -2.48 -0.35
CA SER A 64 -9.32 -1.70 -0.88
C SER A 64 -10.52 -1.69 0.03
N LYS A 65 -11.04 -0.49 0.34
CA LYS A 65 -12.12 -0.41 1.19
C LYS A 65 -13.37 -0.82 0.58
N ASN A 66 -13.47 -0.79 -0.70
CA ASN A 66 -14.66 -1.12 -1.37
C ASN A 66 -15.13 -2.48 -1.12
N SER A 67 -14.25 -3.37 -0.92
CA SER A 67 -14.64 -4.73 -0.75
C SER A 67 -15.43 -4.92 0.51
N THR A 68 -15.32 -4.04 1.46
CA THR A 68 -16.00 -4.26 2.64
C THR A 68 -17.36 -3.75 2.60
N LYS A 69 -17.63 -2.76 1.81
CA LYS A 69 -18.86 -2.29 1.83
C LYS A 69 -19.76 -2.95 1.02
N ASP A 70 -19.32 -3.57 0.05
CA ASP A 70 -20.12 -4.16 -0.91
C ASP A 70 -20.87 -5.23 -0.41
N HIS A 71 -20.68 -5.71 0.65
CA HIS A 71 -21.33 -6.75 1.06
C HIS A 71 -22.43 -6.48 1.70
N GLU A 72 -22.81 -5.47 1.83
CA GLU A 72 -23.88 -5.26 2.45
C GLU A 72 -24.88 -5.17 1.91
#